data_4f94c28219b8cd37cf3fd3f1a00612b3
#
_entry.id   4f94c28219b8cd37cf3fd3f1a00612b3
#
_cell.length_a   1.000
_cell.length_b   1.000
_cell.length_c   1.000
_cell.angle_alpha   90.00
_cell.angle_beta   90.00
_cell.angle_gamma   90.00
#
_symmetry.space_group_name_H-M   'P 1'
#
loop_
_entity.id
_entity.type
_entity.pdbx_description
1 polymer ?
#
loop_
_entity_poly.entity_id
_entity_poly.type
_entity_poly.pdbx_seq_one_letter_code
_entity_poly.pdbx_strand_id
1 'polypeptide(L)'
;MPLTWTPHPILEIPSQDEQIAMGADSLLEYYERRESAIERERSDPYAYGTELDHWKLADQELKTHGEVLILGGNRSGKSELISKRVVQSAVMNPNSVIWCFTATSQNSIAHQQALIYKYLPKEYKNLGRSRTHYISYSVKNGFTNSSLILPNRSRIEFRNWAQDITTIEGGEVGCPDDPVPGSHNIGVWFDEEVPYSFIITARYRCLTRADSDGLPARIVATFTTISGWTQCVNAYLSGARTIQDSEAELLGGEKVPVIQQPLRQIASVVYFHTKNNPYGGWKAMKAQLEGCRRDEILCRAYGVPVKPSDSTFRHLDDRVILKHEDIPILNDPKNNPASYVLAIDPAGAKSWFMLLVGISANGTHYVIKEWPDPGIGEWADLDRNDKPGGMPGDGAKANGFGIDEYADVIRDMVKDISKEEVLGSMGDLEIIIDPRMGSATYLKSEGTSNIISDLQEANINVYPAEGLHIDDGLQAINSLLAYDSTKPIDSLNHPKLYFSDRCGNTIFCCMNYRVDHGLKSALKDPVDCLRYVAIGNYEYMDDEQINVEGTGGY
;
A
#
# COMPACT_ATOMS: atom_id res chain seq x y z
N MET A 1 -37.41 10.04 19.60
CA MET A 1 -36.96 11.20 18.81
C MET A 1 -35.63 10.80 18.16
N PRO A 2 -35.39 11.09 16.90
CA PRO A 2 -34.08 10.90 16.35
C PRO A 2 -33.09 11.76 17.13
N LEU A 3 -32.03 11.17 17.64
CA LEU A 3 -30.95 11.89 18.32
C LEU A 3 -30.29 12.79 17.28
N THR A 4 -30.61 14.07 17.29
CA THR A 4 -30.03 15.04 16.37
C THR A 4 -28.65 15.43 16.87
N TRP A 5 -27.67 15.27 16.01
CA TRP A 5 -26.34 15.77 16.25
C TRP A 5 -26.19 17.21 15.74
N THR A 6 -25.67 18.09 16.56
CA THR A 6 -25.39 19.47 16.19
C THR A 6 -23.88 19.70 16.26
N PRO A 7 -23.21 19.89 15.10
CA PRO A 7 -21.79 20.16 15.10
C PRO A 7 -21.47 21.45 15.83
N HIS A 8 -20.49 21.41 16.73
CA HIS A 8 -19.92 22.60 17.30
C HIS A 8 -18.87 23.19 16.37
N PRO A 9 -18.90 24.50 16.06
CA PRO A 9 -17.75 25.14 15.46
C PRO A 9 -16.57 25.02 16.43
N ILE A 10 -15.40 24.71 15.91
CA ILE A 10 -14.18 24.78 16.69
C ILE A 10 -13.97 26.23 17.05
N LEU A 11 -13.90 26.45 18.32
CA LEU A 11 -13.46 27.73 18.85
C LEU A 11 -11.92 27.65 18.90
N GLU A 12 -11.26 27.93 17.78
CA GLU A 12 -9.82 28.09 17.75
C GLU A 12 -9.43 29.19 18.72
N ILE A 13 -8.27 29.06 19.37
CA ILE A 13 -7.74 30.17 20.16
C ILE A 13 -7.29 31.22 19.15
N PRO A 14 -7.87 32.44 19.16
CA PRO A 14 -7.47 33.50 18.25
C PRO A 14 -5.99 33.77 18.36
N SER A 15 -5.35 34.15 17.27
CA SER A 15 -3.98 34.65 17.28
C SER A 15 -3.82 35.85 18.21
N GLN A 16 -2.62 36.15 18.63
CA GLN A 16 -2.36 37.27 19.56
C GLN A 16 -2.87 38.60 18.98
N ASP A 17 -2.75 38.81 17.69
CA ASP A 17 -3.22 40.01 17.00
C ASP A 17 -4.75 40.08 16.95
N GLU A 18 -5.42 38.95 16.69
CA GLU A 18 -6.88 38.84 16.75
C GLU A 18 -7.42 39.08 18.17
N GLN A 19 -6.75 38.54 19.21
CA GLN A 19 -7.12 38.79 20.61
C GLN A 19 -7.04 40.27 20.96
N ILE A 20 -5.98 40.95 20.50
CA ILE A 20 -5.82 42.39 20.70
C ILE A 20 -6.91 43.17 19.97
N ALA A 21 -7.25 42.76 18.74
CA ALA A 21 -8.27 43.40 17.92
C ALA A 21 -9.68 43.23 18.47
N MET A 22 -9.98 42.11 19.15
CA MET A 22 -11.30 41.82 19.73
C MET A 22 -11.67 42.74 20.92
N GLY A 23 -10.72 43.25 21.66
CA GLY A 23 -10.96 43.97 22.91
C GLY A 23 -11.35 43.06 24.09
N ALA A 24 -11.25 43.57 25.30
CA ALA A 24 -11.36 42.75 26.53
C ALA A 24 -12.71 42.05 26.71
N ASP A 25 -13.81 42.78 26.50
CA ASP A 25 -15.17 42.22 26.72
C ASP A 25 -15.51 41.13 25.68
N SER A 26 -15.21 41.38 24.41
CA SER A 26 -15.43 40.41 23.34
C SER A 26 -14.54 39.17 23.49
N LEU A 27 -13.34 39.34 23.98
CA LEU A 27 -12.41 38.25 24.25
C LEU A 27 -12.91 37.40 25.44
N LEU A 28 -13.42 38.02 26.48
CA LEU A 28 -14.00 37.32 27.62
C LEU A 28 -15.22 36.48 27.20
N GLU A 29 -16.16 37.09 26.47
CA GLU A 29 -17.33 36.37 25.92
C GLU A 29 -16.90 35.20 25.02
N TYR A 30 -15.86 35.36 24.24
CA TYR A 30 -15.30 34.30 23.41
C TYR A 30 -14.80 33.11 24.26
N TYR A 31 -14.03 33.39 25.32
CA TYR A 31 -13.53 32.32 26.20
C TYR A 31 -14.63 31.63 26.99
N GLU A 32 -15.64 32.37 27.48
CA GLU A 32 -16.80 31.78 28.14
C GLU A 32 -17.60 30.83 27.22
N ARG A 33 -17.81 31.24 25.96
CA ARG A 33 -18.44 30.38 24.95
C ARG A 33 -17.58 29.12 24.66
N ARG A 34 -16.28 29.29 24.60
CA ARG A 34 -15.36 28.20 24.37
C ARG A 34 -15.36 27.20 25.53
N GLU A 35 -15.28 27.65 26.74
CA GLU A 35 -15.36 26.79 27.93
C GLU A 35 -16.70 26.05 28.00
N SER A 36 -17.81 26.75 27.77
CA SER A 36 -19.14 26.14 27.70
C SER A 36 -19.26 25.08 26.61
N ALA A 37 -18.65 25.30 25.43
CA ALA A 37 -18.64 24.33 24.37
C ALA A 37 -17.82 23.09 24.75
N ILE A 38 -16.64 23.27 25.35
CA ILE A 38 -15.78 22.15 25.82
C ILE A 38 -16.51 21.33 26.90
N GLU A 39 -17.21 21.99 27.81
CA GLU A 39 -17.96 21.29 28.87
C GLU A 39 -19.14 20.49 28.30
N ARG A 40 -19.87 21.04 27.31
CA ARG A 40 -20.94 20.32 26.60
C ARG A 40 -20.39 19.10 25.86
N GLU A 41 -19.28 19.27 25.14
CA GLU A 41 -18.63 18.16 24.45
C GLU A 41 -18.17 17.05 25.41
N ARG A 42 -17.63 17.42 26.57
CA ARG A 42 -17.27 16.46 27.62
C ARG A 42 -18.48 15.73 28.22
N SER A 43 -19.59 16.44 28.37
CA SER A 43 -20.81 15.87 28.94
C SER A 43 -21.57 14.97 27.98
N ASP A 44 -21.60 15.33 26.70
CA ASP A 44 -22.26 14.57 25.64
C ASP A 44 -21.52 14.71 24.31
N PRO A 45 -20.42 13.93 24.09
CA PRO A 45 -19.62 13.99 22.87
C PRO A 45 -20.39 13.58 21.60
N TYR A 46 -21.46 12.81 21.73
CA TYR A 46 -22.30 12.45 20.60
C TYR A 46 -23.09 13.66 20.07
N ALA A 47 -23.78 14.35 20.94
CA ALA A 47 -24.64 15.47 20.54
C ALA A 47 -23.87 16.76 20.24
N TYR A 48 -22.74 16.98 20.91
CA TYR A 48 -21.99 18.25 20.87
C TYR A 48 -20.53 18.09 20.44
N GLY A 49 -20.19 17.01 19.75
CA GLY A 49 -18.79 16.74 19.39
C GLY A 49 -18.21 17.73 18.39
N THR A 50 -16.93 18.02 18.55
CA THR A 50 -16.15 18.90 17.67
C THR A 50 -16.05 18.34 16.25
N GLU A 51 -16.08 19.22 15.26
CA GLU A 51 -15.80 18.94 13.85
C GLU A 51 -14.56 19.70 13.41
N LEU A 52 -13.59 18.99 12.80
CA LEU A 52 -12.39 19.58 12.24
C LEU A 52 -12.54 19.75 10.71
N ASP A 53 -11.89 20.75 10.12
CA ASP A 53 -12.05 21.01 8.69
C ASP A 53 -11.55 19.87 7.82
N HIS A 54 -10.42 19.25 8.19
CA HIS A 54 -9.95 18.06 7.49
C HIS A 54 -10.85 16.83 7.69
N TRP A 55 -11.68 16.77 8.71
CA TRP A 55 -12.72 15.75 8.87
C TRP A 55 -13.84 15.92 7.86
N LYS A 56 -14.21 17.16 7.53
CA LYS A 56 -15.21 17.46 6.50
C LYS A 56 -14.81 16.95 5.12
N LEU A 57 -13.50 16.96 4.82
CA LEU A 57 -12.97 16.36 3.57
C LEU A 57 -13.20 14.85 3.55
N ALA A 58 -12.85 14.14 4.62
CA ALA A 58 -13.11 12.71 4.71
C ALA A 58 -14.60 12.37 4.63
N ASP A 59 -15.47 13.19 5.24
CA ASP A 59 -16.92 13.03 5.14
C ASP A 59 -17.46 13.24 3.72
N GLN A 60 -16.86 14.14 2.95
CA GLN A 60 -17.21 14.32 1.54
C GLN A 60 -16.83 13.08 0.72
N GLU A 61 -15.62 12.54 0.94
CA GLU A 61 -15.17 11.33 0.27
C GLU A 61 -16.03 10.10 0.66
N LEU A 62 -16.43 9.98 1.94
CA LEU A 62 -17.33 8.92 2.41
C LEU A 62 -18.74 8.97 1.79
N LYS A 63 -19.18 10.11 1.24
CA LYS A 63 -20.47 10.22 0.54
C LYS A 63 -20.40 9.65 -0.87
N THR A 64 -19.24 9.70 -1.51
CA THR A 64 -19.08 9.44 -2.95
C THR A 64 -18.26 8.20 -3.26
N HIS A 65 -17.53 7.66 -2.28
CA HIS A 65 -16.65 6.50 -2.46
C HIS A 65 -17.03 5.34 -1.52
N GLY A 66 -16.96 4.13 -2.04
CA GLY A 66 -17.19 2.89 -1.27
C GLY A 66 -16.01 2.53 -0.36
N GLU A 67 -14.81 3.00 -0.69
CA GLU A 67 -13.60 2.75 0.07
C GLU A 67 -12.88 4.07 0.34
N VAL A 68 -12.60 4.37 1.61
CA VAL A 68 -11.87 5.57 1.99
C VAL A 68 -10.69 5.19 2.90
N LEU A 69 -9.49 5.42 2.39
CA LEU A 69 -8.26 5.25 3.14
C LEU A 69 -7.86 6.58 3.76
N ILE A 70 -7.80 6.65 5.08
CA ILE A 70 -7.38 7.86 5.81
C ILE A 70 -5.97 7.63 6.33
N LEU A 71 -4.99 8.09 5.57
CA LEU A 71 -3.60 8.12 5.99
C LEU A 71 -3.35 9.38 6.80
N GLY A 72 -2.59 9.29 7.87
CA GLY A 72 -2.36 10.51 8.62
C GLY A 72 -1.25 10.39 9.65
N GLY A 73 -0.70 11.53 9.98
CA GLY A 73 0.30 11.65 11.02
C GLY A 73 -0.22 11.23 12.40
N ASN A 74 0.69 11.06 13.33
CA ASN A 74 0.35 10.78 14.71
C ASN A 74 -0.50 11.93 15.29
N ARG A 75 -1.53 11.58 16.06
CA ARG A 75 -2.47 12.54 16.69
C ARG A 75 -3.21 13.46 15.70
N SER A 76 -3.37 13.06 14.46
CA SER A 76 -4.13 13.82 13.45
C SER A 76 -5.65 13.71 13.60
N GLY A 77 -6.16 12.81 14.45
CA GLY A 77 -7.60 12.67 14.74
C GLY A 77 -8.32 11.62 13.88
N LYS A 78 -7.59 10.74 13.17
CA LYS A 78 -8.17 9.68 12.32
C LYS A 78 -9.16 8.77 13.04
N SER A 79 -8.69 8.07 14.06
CA SER A 79 -9.51 7.11 14.83
C SER A 79 -10.65 7.80 15.56
N GLU A 80 -10.46 9.03 16.01
CA GLU A 80 -11.47 9.86 16.65
C GLU A 80 -12.64 10.15 15.71
N LEU A 81 -12.36 10.61 14.47
CA LEU A 81 -13.37 10.83 13.44
C LEU A 81 -14.18 9.56 13.17
N ILE A 82 -13.48 8.47 12.84
CA ILE A 82 -14.19 7.27 12.37
C ILE A 82 -14.96 6.59 13.48
N SER A 83 -14.46 6.61 14.73
CA SER A 83 -15.25 6.17 15.89
C SER A 83 -16.59 6.91 15.99
N LYS A 84 -16.55 8.22 15.80
CA LYS A 84 -17.74 9.08 15.82
C LYS A 84 -18.69 8.73 14.67
N ARG A 85 -18.19 8.54 13.45
CA ARG A 85 -19.00 8.17 12.28
C ARG A 85 -19.57 6.75 12.37
N VAL A 86 -18.83 5.80 12.93
CA VAL A 86 -19.33 4.44 13.22
C VAL A 86 -20.52 4.51 14.19
N VAL A 87 -20.38 5.26 15.29
CA VAL A 87 -21.50 5.42 16.24
C VAL A 87 -22.69 6.14 15.61
N GLN A 88 -22.46 7.21 14.85
CA GLN A 88 -23.53 7.91 14.12
C GLN A 88 -24.23 7.00 13.13
N SER A 89 -23.47 6.24 12.32
CA SER A 89 -24.02 5.25 11.40
C SER A 89 -24.91 4.25 12.13
N ALA A 90 -24.43 3.66 13.23
CA ALA A 90 -25.18 2.66 13.99
C ALA A 90 -26.42 3.24 14.69
N VAL A 91 -26.35 4.47 15.23
CA VAL A 91 -27.46 5.11 15.95
C VAL A 91 -28.55 5.59 15.01
N MET A 92 -28.16 6.19 13.88
CA MET A 92 -29.10 6.81 12.94
C MET A 92 -29.73 5.81 11.98
N ASN A 93 -29.03 4.76 11.60
CA ASN A 93 -29.49 3.76 10.63
C ASN A 93 -29.87 2.45 11.36
N PRO A 94 -31.16 2.13 11.50
CA PRO A 94 -31.60 0.91 12.20
C PRO A 94 -31.12 -0.38 11.51
N ASN A 95 -30.92 -1.44 12.29
CA ASN A 95 -30.50 -2.77 11.84
C ASN A 95 -29.12 -2.78 11.13
N SER A 96 -28.31 -1.75 11.26
CA SER A 96 -26.95 -1.72 10.70
C SER A 96 -26.05 -2.75 11.39
N VAL A 97 -25.15 -3.36 10.63
CA VAL A 97 -24.09 -4.21 11.14
C VAL A 97 -22.76 -3.59 10.76
N ILE A 98 -21.92 -3.28 11.74
CA ILE A 98 -20.63 -2.63 11.51
C ILE A 98 -19.54 -3.49 12.14
N TRP A 99 -18.52 -3.81 11.37
CA TRP A 99 -17.33 -4.49 11.84
C TRP A 99 -16.18 -3.51 12.06
N CYS A 100 -15.59 -3.55 13.24
CA CYS A 100 -14.46 -2.74 13.63
C CYS A 100 -13.26 -3.63 13.89
N PHE A 101 -12.20 -3.47 13.08
CA PHE A 101 -11.00 -4.31 13.13
C PHE A 101 -9.81 -3.56 13.72
N THR A 102 -8.98 -4.27 14.46
CA THR A 102 -7.65 -3.85 14.92
C THR A 102 -6.67 -5.03 14.83
N ALA A 103 -5.37 -4.77 15.03
CA ALA A 103 -4.36 -5.81 15.03
C ALA A 103 -4.61 -6.86 16.12
N THR A 104 -4.95 -6.44 17.32
CA THR A 104 -5.17 -7.32 18.48
C THR A 104 -6.41 -6.90 19.28
N SER A 105 -7.00 -7.84 20.01
CA SER A 105 -8.10 -7.53 20.93
C SER A 105 -7.71 -6.52 22.01
N GLN A 106 -6.46 -6.53 22.47
CA GLN A 106 -5.97 -5.57 23.47
C GLN A 106 -5.95 -4.14 22.91
N ASN A 107 -5.45 -3.94 21.67
CA ASN A 107 -5.49 -2.64 21.00
C ASN A 107 -6.93 -2.17 20.81
N SER A 108 -7.85 -3.08 20.43
CA SER A 108 -9.27 -2.77 20.33
C SER A 108 -9.82 -2.23 21.63
N ILE A 109 -9.59 -2.92 22.76
CA ILE A 109 -10.10 -2.52 24.09
C ILE A 109 -9.49 -1.18 24.53
N ALA A 110 -8.18 -1.03 24.37
CA ALA A 110 -7.47 0.16 24.85
C ALA A 110 -7.82 1.44 24.07
N HIS A 111 -8.09 1.32 22.77
CA HIS A 111 -8.25 2.47 21.88
C HIS A 111 -9.61 2.50 21.19
N GLN A 112 -9.92 1.56 20.31
CA GLN A 112 -11.09 1.59 19.45
C GLN A 112 -12.41 1.52 20.23
N GLN A 113 -12.54 0.53 21.15
CA GLN A 113 -13.75 0.36 21.96
C GLN A 113 -13.95 1.51 22.94
N ALA A 114 -12.88 2.06 23.48
CA ALA A 114 -12.93 3.24 24.36
C ALA A 114 -13.49 4.46 23.62
N LEU A 115 -13.07 4.69 22.37
CA LEU A 115 -13.60 5.77 21.53
C LEU A 115 -15.06 5.54 21.14
N ILE A 116 -15.42 4.32 20.74
CA ILE A 116 -16.83 3.98 20.46
C ILE A 116 -17.69 4.24 21.70
N TYR A 117 -17.27 3.81 22.90
CA TYR A 117 -18.00 4.07 24.13
C TYR A 117 -18.09 5.58 24.44
N LYS A 118 -17.01 6.34 24.20
CA LYS A 118 -16.99 7.80 24.36
C LYS A 118 -18.11 8.47 23.56
N TYR A 119 -18.29 8.08 22.30
CA TYR A 119 -19.25 8.66 21.37
C TYR A 119 -20.65 8.05 21.42
N LEU A 120 -20.90 7.00 22.20
CA LEU A 120 -22.29 6.53 22.41
C LEU A 120 -23.14 7.63 23.05
N PRO A 121 -24.42 7.78 22.63
CA PRO A 121 -25.35 8.66 23.29
C PRO A 121 -25.40 8.39 24.79
N LYS A 122 -25.50 9.45 25.60
CA LYS A 122 -25.50 9.36 27.06
C LYS A 122 -26.57 8.40 27.58
N GLU A 123 -27.76 8.43 26.96
CA GLU A 123 -28.88 7.55 27.32
C GLU A 123 -28.53 6.07 27.07
N TYR A 124 -27.74 5.77 26.06
CA TYR A 124 -27.37 4.38 25.70
C TYR A 124 -26.33 3.79 26.65
N LYS A 125 -25.44 4.60 27.20
CA LYS A 125 -24.37 4.13 28.11
C LYS A 125 -24.86 3.38 29.33
N ASN A 126 -26.09 3.68 29.80
CA ASN A 126 -26.65 3.13 31.00
C ASN A 126 -27.73 2.06 30.78
N LEU A 127 -27.99 1.65 29.53
CA LEU A 127 -29.09 0.74 29.22
C LEU A 127 -28.85 -0.73 29.65
N GLY A 128 -27.61 -1.15 29.78
CA GLY A 128 -27.28 -2.52 30.15
C GLY A 128 -27.78 -3.56 29.14
N ARG A 129 -28.39 -4.64 29.62
CA ARG A 129 -28.90 -5.76 28.82
C ARG A 129 -30.42 -5.87 28.86
N SER A 130 -31.03 -6.03 27.69
CA SER A 130 -32.45 -6.37 27.54
C SER A 130 -32.65 -7.40 26.40
N ARG A 131 -33.90 -7.65 26.02
CA ARG A 131 -34.23 -8.50 24.85
C ARG A 131 -33.91 -7.83 23.53
N THR A 132 -33.83 -6.51 23.48
CA THR A 132 -33.69 -5.70 22.26
C THR A 132 -32.31 -5.08 22.11
N HIS A 133 -31.58 -4.91 23.21
CA HIS A 133 -30.26 -4.24 23.22
C HIS A 133 -29.30 -4.90 24.21
N TYR A 134 -28.03 -4.72 23.97
CA TYR A 134 -26.96 -5.18 24.83
C TYR A 134 -25.77 -4.22 24.79
N ILE A 135 -25.63 -3.39 25.85
CA ILE A 135 -24.53 -2.43 25.97
C ILE A 135 -23.91 -2.63 27.35
N SER A 136 -22.81 -3.34 27.41
CA SER A 136 -22.06 -3.60 28.63
C SER A 136 -20.57 -3.36 28.37
N TYR A 137 -20.04 -2.32 28.99
CA TYR A 137 -18.66 -1.85 28.78
C TYR A 137 -17.94 -1.69 30.12
N SER A 138 -16.67 -2.06 30.14
CA SER A 138 -15.74 -1.71 31.22
C SER A 138 -14.41 -1.25 30.65
N VAL A 139 -13.75 -0.30 31.34
CA VAL A 139 -12.44 0.23 30.90
C VAL A 139 -11.38 -0.87 30.77
N LYS A 140 -11.45 -1.89 31.65
CA LYS A 140 -10.46 -2.99 31.67
C LYS A 140 -10.68 -4.02 30.57
N ASN A 141 -11.94 -4.36 30.25
CA ASN A 141 -12.28 -5.51 29.40
C ASN A 141 -12.99 -5.11 28.09
N GLY A 142 -13.23 -3.82 27.87
CA GLY A 142 -14.01 -3.34 26.72
C GLY A 142 -15.48 -3.75 26.78
N PHE A 143 -16.10 -3.89 25.60
CA PHE A 143 -17.46 -4.40 25.47
C PHE A 143 -17.50 -5.91 25.68
N THR A 144 -18.47 -6.37 26.47
CA THR A 144 -18.66 -7.81 26.70
C THR A 144 -18.96 -8.53 25.38
N ASN A 145 -18.36 -9.70 25.17
CA ASN A 145 -18.45 -10.47 23.92
C ASN A 145 -17.91 -9.71 22.68
N SER A 146 -17.03 -8.73 22.85
CA SER A 146 -16.49 -7.92 21.78
C SER A 146 -17.58 -7.37 20.83
N SER A 147 -18.74 -6.97 21.38
CA SER A 147 -19.86 -6.45 20.59
C SER A 147 -20.83 -5.63 21.43
N LEU A 148 -21.62 -4.78 20.77
CA LEU A 148 -22.77 -4.12 21.36
C LEU A 148 -23.95 -4.13 20.40
N ILE A 149 -25.16 -4.16 20.96
CA ILE A 149 -26.42 -4.10 20.21
C ILE A 149 -27.20 -2.89 20.73
N LEU A 150 -27.53 -1.98 19.84
CA LEU A 150 -28.27 -0.75 20.14
C LEU A 150 -29.79 -1.00 20.20
N PRO A 151 -30.59 -0.10 20.81
CA PRO A 151 -32.05 -0.22 20.87
C PRO A 151 -32.74 -0.30 19.50
N ASN A 152 -32.17 0.30 18.46
CA ASN A 152 -32.63 0.22 17.07
C ASN A 152 -32.17 -1.06 16.35
N ARG A 153 -31.63 -2.06 17.09
CA ARG A 153 -31.09 -3.35 16.62
C ARG A 153 -29.81 -3.27 15.81
N SER A 154 -29.20 -2.08 15.67
CA SER A 154 -27.88 -1.98 15.08
C SER A 154 -26.84 -2.64 15.95
N ARG A 155 -25.83 -3.25 15.32
CA ARG A 155 -24.78 -4.02 15.98
C ARG A 155 -23.41 -3.52 15.55
N ILE A 156 -22.51 -3.30 16.52
CA ILE A 156 -21.09 -3.06 16.27
C ILE A 156 -20.31 -4.25 16.84
N GLU A 157 -19.48 -4.87 16.04
CA GLU A 157 -18.66 -6.03 16.38
C GLU A 157 -17.18 -5.66 16.29
N PHE A 158 -16.43 -6.02 17.33
CA PHE A 158 -14.99 -5.79 17.40
C PHE A 158 -14.26 -7.08 17.06
N ARG A 159 -13.41 -7.02 16.03
CA ARG A 159 -12.68 -8.13 15.44
C ARG A 159 -11.20 -7.80 15.35
N ASN A 160 -10.36 -8.78 15.10
CA ASN A 160 -8.93 -8.57 14.83
C ASN A 160 -8.48 -9.47 13.69
N TRP A 161 -7.46 -9.02 12.96
CA TRP A 161 -6.90 -9.79 11.83
C TRP A 161 -5.82 -10.81 12.23
N ALA A 162 -5.55 -11.00 13.52
CA ALA A 162 -4.84 -12.19 13.99
C ALA A 162 -5.70 -13.46 13.91
N GLN A 163 -7.02 -13.31 13.68
CA GLN A 163 -7.95 -14.41 13.40
C GLN A 163 -7.86 -14.83 11.94
N ASP A 164 -8.23 -16.08 11.66
CA ASP A 164 -8.33 -16.57 10.30
C ASP A 164 -9.35 -15.77 9.49
N ILE A 165 -9.00 -15.39 8.26
CA ILE A 165 -9.85 -14.62 7.35
C ILE A 165 -11.18 -15.33 7.05
N THR A 166 -11.21 -16.67 7.09
CA THR A 166 -12.43 -17.46 6.90
C THR A 166 -13.51 -17.16 7.94
N THR A 167 -13.14 -16.62 9.11
CA THR A 167 -14.10 -16.23 10.16
C THR A 167 -15.00 -15.06 9.75
N ILE A 168 -14.63 -14.32 8.69
CA ILE A 168 -15.41 -13.18 8.16
C ILE A 168 -16.17 -13.51 6.88
N GLU A 169 -16.11 -14.75 6.41
CA GLU A 169 -16.78 -15.19 5.17
C GLU A 169 -18.30 -15.39 5.28
N GLY A 170 -18.95 -15.12 6.36
CA GLY A 170 -20.37 -15.47 6.57
C GLY A 170 -21.31 -14.30 6.93
N GLY A 171 -20.91 -13.04 6.81
CA GLY A 171 -21.73 -11.93 7.28
C GLY A 171 -22.03 -10.85 6.23
N GLU A 172 -23.12 -10.14 6.43
CA GLU A 172 -23.45 -8.90 5.70
C GLU A 172 -23.18 -7.70 6.61
N VAL A 173 -22.61 -6.63 6.08
CA VAL A 173 -22.29 -5.42 6.82
C VAL A 173 -22.84 -4.17 6.14
N GLY A 174 -23.10 -3.15 6.93
CA GLY A 174 -23.73 -1.91 6.51
C GLY A 174 -25.20 -1.79 6.94
N CYS A 175 -25.86 -0.77 6.43
CA CYS A 175 -27.27 -0.50 6.63
C CYS A 175 -28.11 -1.32 5.62
N PRO A 176 -29.21 -1.95 6.02
CA PRO A 176 -30.09 -2.67 5.08
C PRO A 176 -30.88 -1.73 4.18
N ASP A 177 -31.12 -0.49 4.61
CA ASP A 177 -31.86 0.55 3.90
C ASP A 177 -30.91 1.72 3.54
N ASP A 178 -31.38 2.69 2.77
CA ASP A 178 -30.62 3.90 2.50
C ASP A 178 -30.25 4.63 3.80
N PRO A 179 -29.02 5.15 3.91
CA PRO A 179 -28.58 5.85 5.10
C PRO A 179 -29.40 7.12 5.31
N VAL A 180 -29.77 7.37 6.57
CA VAL A 180 -30.47 8.60 6.96
C VAL A 180 -29.61 9.82 6.59
N PRO A 181 -30.20 10.90 6.01
CA PRO A 181 -29.47 12.11 5.67
C PRO A 181 -28.61 12.63 6.82
N GLY A 182 -27.34 12.89 6.55
CA GLY A 182 -26.35 13.31 7.54
C GLY A 182 -25.61 12.18 8.23
N SER A 183 -25.90 10.92 7.89
CA SER A 183 -25.11 9.76 8.30
C SER A 183 -24.39 9.11 7.10
N HIS A 184 -23.55 8.13 7.38
CA HIS A 184 -22.89 7.31 6.37
C HIS A 184 -23.31 5.84 6.53
N ASN A 185 -23.36 5.08 5.43
CA ASN A 185 -23.50 3.63 5.50
C ASN A 185 -22.12 2.99 5.73
N ILE A 186 -21.63 2.99 6.97
CA ILE A 186 -20.35 2.35 7.31
C ILE A 186 -20.58 0.87 7.53
N GLY A 187 -19.85 0.03 6.78
CA GLY A 187 -19.85 -1.42 6.93
C GLY A 187 -18.65 -1.92 7.72
N VAL A 188 -17.45 -1.48 7.36
CA VAL A 188 -16.20 -1.95 7.96
C VAL A 188 -15.27 -0.79 8.28
N TRP A 189 -14.68 -0.83 9.47
CA TRP A 189 -13.61 0.07 9.89
C TRP A 189 -12.38 -0.73 10.31
N PHE A 190 -11.28 -0.53 9.60
CA PHE A 190 -9.94 -1.01 9.96
C PHE A 190 -9.19 0.13 10.66
N ASP A 191 -8.89 -0.02 11.95
CA ASP A 191 -8.07 0.92 12.71
C ASP A 191 -6.67 0.33 12.87
N GLU A 192 -5.71 0.94 12.27
CA GLU A 192 -4.36 0.49 11.93
C GLU A 192 -4.29 -0.22 10.56
N GLU A 193 -3.06 -0.39 10.07
CA GLU A 193 -2.80 -1.02 8.79
C GLU A 193 -3.21 -2.49 8.81
N VAL A 194 -4.04 -2.87 7.87
CA VAL A 194 -4.63 -4.21 7.75
C VAL A 194 -4.00 -4.98 6.59
N PRO A 195 -3.85 -6.31 6.70
CA PRO A 195 -3.53 -7.14 5.54
C PRO A 195 -4.52 -6.93 4.39
N TYR A 196 -4.00 -6.71 3.18
CA TYR A 196 -4.84 -6.33 2.03
C TYR A 196 -5.92 -7.36 1.68
N SER A 197 -5.68 -8.64 1.96
CA SER A 197 -6.65 -9.74 1.82
C SER A 197 -7.94 -9.50 2.62
N PHE A 198 -7.86 -8.90 3.80
CA PHE A 198 -9.04 -8.54 4.60
C PHE A 198 -9.89 -7.45 3.93
N ILE A 199 -9.24 -6.48 3.28
CA ILE A 199 -9.96 -5.45 2.51
C ILE A 199 -10.68 -6.08 1.33
N ILE A 200 -10.03 -7.00 0.60
CA ILE A 200 -10.65 -7.73 -0.52
C ILE A 200 -11.88 -8.49 -0.04
N THR A 201 -11.78 -9.24 1.06
CA THR A 201 -12.93 -9.97 1.62
C THR A 201 -14.03 -9.02 2.09
N ALA A 202 -13.68 -7.92 2.75
CA ALA A 202 -14.64 -6.91 3.19
C ALA A 202 -15.45 -6.29 2.03
N ARG A 203 -14.83 -6.11 0.85
CA ARG A 203 -15.52 -5.62 -0.36
C ARG A 203 -16.76 -6.45 -0.70
N TYR A 204 -16.61 -7.78 -0.71
CA TYR A 204 -17.74 -8.69 -1.00
C TYR A 204 -18.84 -8.61 0.05
N ARG A 205 -18.51 -8.35 1.32
CA ARG A 205 -19.47 -8.24 2.42
C ARG A 205 -20.24 -6.91 2.41
N CYS A 206 -19.61 -5.85 1.92
CA CYS A 206 -20.22 -4.53 1.78
C CYS A 206 -21.14 -4.41 0.56
N LEU A 207 -20.95 -5.22 -0.48
CA LEU A 207 -21.75 -5.16 -1.73
C LEU A 207 -23.23 -5.49 -1.51
N THR A 208 -23.55 -6.37 -0.58
CA THR A 208 -24.94 -6.84 -0.33
C THR A 208 -25.85 -5.76 0.24
N ARG A 209 -25.26 -4.67 0.77
CA ARG A 209 -25.98 -3.54 1.38
C ARG A 209 -25.57 -2.21 0.73
N ALA A 210 -25.60 -2.21 -0.60
CA ALA A 210 -25.46 -0.98 -1.38
C ALA A 210 -26.68 -0.08 -1.18
N ASP A 211 -26.46 1.26 -1.21
CA ASP A 211 -27.52 2.23 -1.18
C ASP A 211 -28.25 2.34 -2.55
N SER A 212 -29.28 3.19 -2.62
CA SER A 212 -30.07 3.40 -3.84
C SER A 212 -29.25 3.96 -5.00
N ASP A 213 -28.13 4.62 -4.73
CA ASP A 213 -27.20 5.12 -5.74
C ASP A 213 -26.21 4.02 -6.20
N GLY A 214 -26.33 2.80 -5.67
CA GLY A 214 -25.47 1.66 -5.99
C GLY A 214 -24.11 1.69 -5.29
N LEU A 215 -23.90 2.60 -4.34
CA LEU A 215 -22.65 2.68 -3.60
C LEU A 215 -22.67 1.67 -2.43
N PRO A 216 -21.70 0.74 -2.34
CA PRO A 216 -21.67 -0.28 -1.30
C PRO A 216 -21.52 0.33 0.10
N ALA A 217 -21.81 -0.43 1.14
CA ALA A 217 -21.44 -0.05 2.50
C ALA A 217 -19.95 0.29 2.56
N ARG A 218 -19.61 1.38 3.27
CA ARG A 218 -18.27 1.98 3.21
C ARG A 218 -17.25 1.13 3.97
N ILE A 219 -16.11 0.91 3.33
CA ILE A 219 -14.91 0.41 3.97
C ILE A 219 -14.03 1.60 4.30
N VAL A 220 -13.66 1.74 5.55
CA VAL A 220 -12.77 2.80 6.01
C VAL A 220 -11.55 2.17 6.66
N ALA A 221 -10.35 2.59 6.24
CA ALA A 221 -9.10 2.20 6.89
C ALA A 221 -8.35 3.44 7.39
N THR A 222 -7.91 3.41 8.64
CA THR A 222 -7.24 4.55 9.30
C THR A 222 -5.91 4.12 9.87
N PHE A 223 -4.79 4.60 9.32
CA PHE A 223 -3.46 4.27 9.86
C PHE A 223 -2.40 5.34 9.58
N THR A 224 -1.27 5.20 10.26
CA THR A 224 -0.05 5.96 9.97
C THR A 224 0.91 5.04 9.23
N THR A 225 1.45 5.49 8.11
CA THR A 225 2.25 4.70 7.17
C THR A 225 3.67 4.37 7.67
N ILE A 226 3.77 3.93 8.94
CA ILE A 226 5.08 3.65 9.59
C ILE A 226 5.80 2.49 8.90
N SER A 227 5.05 1.51 8.40
CA SER A 227 5.59 0.37 7.67
C SER A 227 6.03 0.71 6.24
N GLY A 228 5.85 1.97 5.81
CA GLY A 228 6.25 2.43 4.49
C GLY A 228 5.31 2.00 3.37
N TRP A 229 5.87 1.51 2.27
CA TRP A 229 5.14 1.15 1.05
C TRP A 229 4.72 -0.31 1.05
N THR A 230 3.72 -0.65 1.84
CA THR A 230 3.19 -2.02 1.98
C THR A 230 2.26 -2.41 0.82
N GLN A 231 1.84 -3.66 0.78
CA GLN A 231 0.87 -4.14 -0.22
C GLN A 231 -0.45 -3.37 -0.14
N CYS A 232 -0.95 -3.06 1.06
CA CYS A 232 -2.15 -2.26 1.25
C CYS A 232 -1.96 -0.85 0.69
N VAL A 233 -0.87 -0.17 1.04
CA VAL A 233 -0.53 1.17 0.53
C VAL A 233 -0.36 1.15 -0.99
N ASN A 234 0.36 0.17 -1.52
CA ASN A 234 0.59 0.03 -2.97
C ASN A 234 -0.72 -0.15 -3.75
N ALA A 235 -1.65 -0.95 -3.23
CA ALA A 235 -2.95 -1.19 -3.88
C ALA A 235 -3.81 0.08 -4.05
N TYR A 236 -3.60 1.09 -3.21
CA TYR A 236 -4.31 2.36 -3.31
C TYR A 236 -3.50 3.47 -3.98
N LEU A 237 -2.20 3.50 -3.80
CA LEU A 237 -1.38 4.64 -4.20
C LEU A 237 -0.58 4.42 -5.49
N SER A 238 -0.40 3.18 -5.95
CA SER A 238 0.25 2.93 -7.25
C SER A 238 -0.56 3.58 -8.36
N GLY A 239 0.06 4.52 -9.09
CA GLY A 239 -0.59 5.29 -10.14
C GLY A 239 -1.71 6.23 -9.68
N ALA A 240 -1.85 6.49 -8.38
CA ALA A 240 -2.85 7.40 -7.85
C ALA A 240 -2.54 8.85 -8.25
N ARG A 241 -3.60 9.59 -8.62
CA ARG A 241 -3.50 10.99 -9.00
C ARG A 241 -3.76 11.90 -7.80
N THR A 242 -2.88 12.86 -7.54
CA THR A 242 -3.12 13.91 -6.55
C THR A 242 -4.21 14.86 -7.04
N ILE A 243 -5.27 15.00 -6.24
CA ILE A 243 -6.41 15.91 -6.50
C ILE A 243 -6.21 17.23 -5.77
N GLN A 244 -5.71 17.15 -4.55
CA GLN A 244 -5.44 18.32 -3.72
C GLN A 244 -4.18 18.08 -2.92
N ASP A 245 -3.36 19.13 -2.79
CA ASP A 245 -2.17 19.16 -1.95
C ASP A 245 -2.15 20.36 -0.99
N SER A 246 -1.23 20.33 -0.04
CA SER A 246 -0.90 21.44 0.84
C SER A 246 0.62 21.48 1.07
N GLU A 247 1.14 22.60 1.54
CA GLU A 247 2.56 22.74 1.83
C GLU A 247 2.92 22.17 3.20
N ALA A 248 4.06 21.50 3.28
CA ALA A 248 4.63 20.98 4.51
C ALA A 248 5.54 22.04 5.17
N GLU A 249 5.12 22.54 6.32
CA GLU A 249 5.87 23.56 7.06
C GLU A 249 7.29 23.11 7.44
N LEU A 250 7.44 21.86 7.92
CA LEU A 250 8.73 21.30 8.32
C LEU A 250 9.68 20.96 7.16
N LEU A 251 9.17 20.95 5.94
CA LEU A 251 9.91 20.59 4.73
C LEU A 251 10.16 21.80 3.81
N GLY A 252 10.05 23.02 4.35
CA GLY A 252 10.34 24.24 3.60
C GLY A 252 9.37 24.57 2.48
N GLY A 253 8.10 24.18 2.61
CA GLY A 253 7.07 24.42 1.60
C GLY A 253 6.97 23.33 0.55
N GLU A 254 7.55 22.15 0.79
CA GLU A 254 7.31 20.97 -0.07
C GLU A 254 5.83 20.63 -0.10
N LYS A 255 5.29 20.37 -1.29
CA LYS A 255 3.91 19.93 -1.45
C LYS A 255 3.71 18.52 -0.92
N VAL A 256 2.67 18.33 -0.12
CA VAL A 256 2.25 17.03 0.40
C VAL A 256 0.78 16.77 0.06
N PRO A 257 0.38 15.55 -0.27
CA PRO A 257 -0.98 15.26 -0.68
C PRO A 257 -1.97 15.50 0.47
N VAL A 258 -3.17 15.97 0.13
CA VAL A 258 -4.35 16.05 1.01
C VAL A 258 -5.40 15.05 0.55
N ILE A 259 -5.62 14.94 -0.78
CA ILE A 259 -6.50 13.93 -1.40
C ILE A 259 -5.78 13.34 -2.60
N GLN A 260 -5.78 12.01 -2.68
CA GLN A 260 -5.37 11.27 -3.87
C GLN A 260 -6.48 10.34 -4.36
N GLN A 261 -6.66 10.31 -5.68
CA GLN A 261 -7.60 9.41 -6.34
C GLN A 261 -6.84 8.19 -6.86
N PRO A 262 -7.09 7.00 -6.31
CA PRO A 262 -6.57 5.74 -6.82
C PRO A 262 -7.03 5.46 -8.26
N LEU A 263 -6.32 4.57 -8.96
CA LEU A 263 -6.78 4.03 -10.25
C LEU A 263 -8.17 3.38 -10.12
N ARG A 264 -8.43 2.75 -8.99
CA ARG A 264 -9.76 2.24 -8.65
C ARG A 264 -10.67 3.39 -8.21
N GLN A 265 -11.49 3.90 -9.12
CA GLN A 265 -12.33 5.10 -8.93
C GLN A 265 -13.33 5.03 -7.77
N ILE A 266 -13.71 3.83 -7.28
CA ILE A 266 -14.57 3.66 -6.12
C ILE A 266 -13.86 3.95 -4.80
N ALA A 267 -12.54 4.11 -4.83
CA ALA A 267 -11.71 4.38 -3.67
C ALA A 267 -11.18 5.82 -3.66
N SER A 268 -10.96 6.36 -2.48
CA SER A 268 -10.28 7.64 -2.25
C SER A 268 -9.28 7.54 -1.11
N VAL A 269 -8.20 8.32 -1.17
CA VAL A 269 -7.20 8.44 -0.11
C VAL A 269 -7.16 9.86 0.39
N VAL A 270 -7.41 10.03 1.69
CA VAL A 270 -7.40 11.33 2.38
C VAL A 270 -6.26 11.38 3.38
N TYR A 271 -5.50 12.46 3.39
CA TYR A 271 -4.39 12.64 4.30
C TYR A 271 -4.73 13.58 5.45
N PHE A 272 -4.53 13.11 6.67
CA PHE A 272 -4.72 13.90 7.88
C PHE A 272 -3.37 14.39 8.41
N HIS A 273 -3.03 15.62 8.12
CA HIS A 273 -1.80 16.23 8.63
C HIS A 273 -1.98 16.59 10.12
N THR A 274 -1.00 16.25 10.96
CA THR A 274 -1.08 16.52 12.41
C THR A 274 -1.24 18.00 12.73
N LYS A 275 -0.68 18.88 11.91
CA LYS A 275 -0.82 20.34 12.07
C LYS A 275 -2.26 20.83 12.00
N ASN A 276 -3.14 20.11 11.29
CA ASN A 276 -4.54 20.49 11.10
C ASN A 276 -5.42 20.10 12.30
N ASN A 277 -4.87 19.37 13.29
CA ASN A 277 -5.59 19.04 14.52
C ASN A 277 -5.12 19.94 15.67
N PRO A 278 -5.91 20.93 16.07
CA PRO A 278 -5.55 21.86 17.14
C PRO A 278 -5.34 21.15 18.48
N TYR A 279 -5.92 19.96 18.67
CA TYR A 279 -5.76 19.13 19.87
C TYR A 279 -4.61 18.13 19.75
N GLY A 280 -4.01 18.01 18.58
CA GLY A 280 -2.92 17.04 18.28
C GLY A 280 -1.59 17.37 18.93
N GLY A 281 -1.42 18.58 19.47
CA GLY A 281 -0.18 19.02 20.10
C GLY A 281 0.90 19.33 19.06
N TRP A 282 0.55 19.99 17.95
CA TRP A 282 1.46 20.31 16.83
C TRP A 282 2.79 20.94 17.26
N LYS A 283 2.76 21.90 18.21
CA LYS A 283 3.99 22.54 18.72
C LYS A 283 4.96 21.53 19.33
N ALA A 284 4.45 20.58 20.11
CA ALA A 284 5.27 19.53 20.71
C ALA A 284 5.76 18.52 19.65
N MET A 285 4.91 18.18 18.69
CA MET A 285 5.27 17.31 17.57
C MET A 285 6.36 17.95 16.72
N LYS A 286 6.23 19.23 16.35
CA LYS A 286 7.22 19.96 15.57
C LYS A 286 8.59 19.94 16.25
N ALA A 287 8.64 20.22 17.55
CA ALA A 287 9.89 20.16 18.32
C ALA A 287 10.55 18.78 18.33
N GLN A 288 9.75 17.71 18.36
CA GLN A 288 10.28 16.33 18.29
C GLN A 288 10.78 15.95 16.89
N LEU A 289 10.22 16.56 15.85
CA LEU A 289 10.60 16.28 14.45
C LEU A 289 11.75 17.15 13.97
N GLU A 290 12.14 18.20 14.70
CA GLU A 290 13.34 18.98 14.40
C GLU A 290 14.57 18.08 14.43
N GLY A 291 15.29 18.01 13.32
CA GLY A 291 16.45 17.13 13.14
C GLY A 291 16.14 15.69 12.70
N CYS A 292 14.85 15.30 12.59
CA CYS A 292 14.47 14.04 11.99
C CYS A 292 14.69 14.06 10.47
N ARG A 293 14.86 12.86 9.89
CA ARG A 293 14.94 12.71 8.45
C ARG A 293 13.62 13.07 7.77
N ARG A 294 13.71 13.53 6.51
CA ARG A 294 12.56 13.87 5.68
C ARG A 294 11.48 12.78 5.69
N ASP A 295 11.89 11.54 5.53
CA ASP A 295 11.00 10.38 5.49
C ASP A 295 10.19 10.21 6.78
N GLU A 296 10.84 10.41 7.91
CA GLU A 296 10.19 10.31 9.21
C GLU A 296 9.18 11.44 9.44
N ILE A 297 9.51 12.64 8.96
CA ILE A 297 8.61 13.80 8.99
C ILE A 297 7.37 13.54 8.11
N LEU A 298 7.57 13.08 6.87
CA LEU A 298 6.47 12.76 5.95
C LEU A 298 5.51 11.74 6.54
N CYS A 299 6.04 10.65 7.07
CA CYS A 299 5.22 9.59 7.66
C CYS A 299 4.51 10.06 8.95
N ARG A 300 5.27 10.58 9.94
CA ARG A 300 4.73 10.83 11.28
C ARG A 300 3.90 12.09 11.42
N ALA A 301 4.18 13.11 10.60
CA ALA A 301 3.45 14.38 10.64
C ALA A 301 2.37 14.50 9.55
N TYR A 302 2.60 13.91 8.38
CA TYR A 302 1.74 14.09 7.22
C TYR A 302 1.03 12.81 6.77
N GLY A 303 1.43 11.63 7.28
CA GLY A 303 0.85 10.34 6.90
C GLY A 303 1.23 9.87 5.50
N VAL A 304 2.23 10.51 4.88
CA VAL A 304 2.71 10.16 3.55
C VAL A 304 3.59 8.93 3.64
N PRO A 305 3.27 7.85 2.93
CA PRO A 305 4.10 6.66 2.92
C PRO A 305 5.43 6.96 2.24
N VAL A 306 6.49 6.52 2.85
CA VAL A 306 7.84 6.66 2.33
C VAL A 306 8.51 5.31 2.37
N LYS A 307 9.52 5.16 1.51
CA LYS A 307 10.32 3.96 1.52
C LYS A 307 10.98 3.78 2.90
N PRO A 308 11.00 2.54 3.45
CA PRO A 308 11.67 2.27 4.70
C PRO A 308 13.14 2.72 4.64
N SER A 309 13.61 3.36 5.69
CA SER A 309 14.98 3.88 5.77
C SER A 309 16.06 2.80 5.77
N ASP A 310 15.67 1.57 6.06
CA ASP A 310 16.50 0.36 6.05
C ASP A 310 16.38 -0.44 4.73
N SER A 311 15.71 0.13 3.71
CA SER A 311 15.65 -0.49 2.39
C SER A 311 17.04 -0.69 1.81
N THR A 312 17.26 -1.86 1.25
CA THR A 312 18.52 -2.25 0.60
C THR A 312 18.88 -1.32 -0.57
N PHE A 313 17.88 -0.83 -1.33
CA PHE A 313 18.08 0.02 -2.50
C PHE A 313 17.75 1.49 -2.20
N ARG A 314 18.71 2.25 -1.67
CA ARG A 314 18.50 3.62 -1.17
C ARG A 314 18.12 4.65 -2.23
N HIS A 315 18.57 4.47 -3.48
CA HIS A 315 18.35 5.41 -4.58
C HIS A 315 17.16 5.06 -5.47
N LEU A 316 16.39 4.02 -5.12
CA LEU A 316 15.15 3.69 -5.83
C LEU A 316 14.05 4.66 -5.35
N ASP A 317 13.71 5.65 -6.13
CA ASP A 317 12.64 6.62 -5.91
C ASP A 317 11.79 6.82 -7.20
N ASP A 318 10.78 7.68 -7.15
CA ASP A 318 9.86 7.90 -8.27
C ASP A 318 10.54 8.40 -9.54
N ARG A 319 11.74 8.98 -9.45
CA ARG A 319 12.49 9.52 -10.60
C ARG A 319 13.17 8.44 -11.43
N VAL A 320 13.36 7.25 -10.88
CA VAL A 320 13.89 6.09 -11.61
C VAL A 320 12.77 5.20 -12.19
N ILE A 321 11.51 5.55 -11.93
CA ILE A 321 10.34 4.87 -12.48
C ILE A 321 9.81 5.71 -13.64
N LEU A 322 9.90 5.17 -14.85
CA LEU A 322 9.47 5.84 -16.07
C LEU A 322 8.12 5.28 -16.52
N LYS A 323 7.31 6.09 -17.18
CA LYS A 323 6.18 5.54 -17.94
C LYS A 323 6.69 4.64 -19.05
N HIS A 324 6.02 3.52 -19.26
CA HIS A 324 6.44 2.54 -20.26
C HIS A 324 6.65 3.14 -21.65
N GLU A 325 5.74 4.03 -22.05
CA GLU A 325 5.80 4.76 -23.34
C GLU A 325 6.93 5.78 -23.42
N ASP A 326 7.51 6.21 -22.29
CA ASP A 326 8.59 7.20 -22.25
C ASP A 326 9.99 6.57 -22.21
N ILE A 327 10.09 5.21 -22.16
CA ILE A 327 11.35 4.49 -22.13
C ILE A 327 12.04 4.63 -23.50
N PRO A 328 13.25 5.23 -23.58
CA PRO A 328 13.89 5.58 -24.85
C PRO A 328 14.07 4.41 -25.82
N ILE A 329 14.51 3.25 -25.32
CA ILE A 329 14.75 2.04 -26.14
C ILE A 329 13.46 1.43 -26.72
N LEU A 330 12.30 1.76 -26.16
CA LEU A 330 10.99 1.32 -26.67
C LEU A 330 10.34 2.37 -27.56
N ASN A 331 10.48 3.63 -27.19
CA ASN A 331 9.85 4.75 -27.90
C ASN A 331 10.54 5.10 -29.22
N ASP A 332 11.87 5.06 -29.23
CA ASP A 332 12.68 5.34 -30.42
C ASP A 332 13.87 4.38 -30.54
N PRO A 333 13.61 3.10 -30.86
CA PRO A 333 14.65 2.06 -30.91
C PRO A 333 15.71 2.31 -31.99
N LYS A 334 15.40 3.09 -33.04
CA LYS A 334 16.37 3.42 -34.09
C LYS A 334 17.49 4.35 -33.62
N ASN A 335 17.15 5.31 -32.77
CA ASN A 335 18.12 6.25 -32.20
C ASN A 335 18.63 5.79 -30.82
N ASN A 336 17.96 4.82 -30.20
CA ASN A 336 18.34 4.23 -28.93
C ASN A 336 18.37 2.71 -29.05
N PRO A 337 19.33 2.15 -29.76
CA PRO A 337 19.45 0.69 -29.89
C PRO A 337 19.78 0.05 -28.53
N ALA A 338 19.31 -1.17 -28.33
CA ALA A 338 19.50 -1.90 -27.09
C ALA A 338 19.70 -3.40 -27.33
N SER A 339 20.53 -4.02 -26.52
CA SER A 339 20.56 -5.48 -26.33
C SER A 339 19.66 -5.84 -25.15
N TYR A 340 19.16 -7.07 -25.13
CA TYR A 340 18.15 -7.49 -24.14
C TYR A 340 18.61 -8.71 -23.35
N VAL A 341 18.28 -8.74 -22.07
CA VAL A 341 18.51 -9.88 -21.20
C VAL A 341 17.19 -10.29 -20.55
N LEU A 342 16.80 -11.55 -20.70
CA LEU A 342 15.70 -12.15 -19.98
C LEU A 342 16.26 -12.99 -18.82
N ALA A 343 16.07 -12.55 -17.59
CA ALA A 343 16.48 -13.28 -16.40
C ALA A 343 15.31 -14.11 -15.85
N ILE A 344 15.60 -15.37 -15.47
CA ILE A 344 14.60 -16.33 -14.98
C ILE A 344 15.01 -16.83 -13.61
N ASP A 345 14.11 -16.70 -12.63
CA ASP A 345 14.20 -17.36 -11.32
C ASP A 345 13.16 -18.50 -11.26
N PRO A 346 13.56 -19.75 -11.57
CA PRO A 346 12.65 -20.88 -11.59
C PRO A 346 12.38 -21.40 -10.17
N ALA A 347 11.20 -21.96 -9.96
CA ALA A 347 10.82 -22.56 -8.69
C ALA A 347 10.08 -23.90 -8.92
N GLY A 348 10.23 -24.85 -8.01
CA GLY A 348 9.60 -26.16 -8.16
C GLY A 348 8.09 -26.15 -7.91
N ALA A 349 7.66 -25.55 -6.82
CA ALA A 349 6.24 -25.54 -6.42
C ALA A 349 5.57 -24.16 -6.53
N LYS A 350 6.36 -23.12 -6.70
CA LYS A 350 5.90 -21.74 -6.86
C LYS A 350 5.85 -21.39 -8.34
N SER A 351 5.16 -20.29 -8.66
CA SER A 351 5.32 -19.63 -9.96
C SER A 351 6.76 -19.17 -10.15
N TRP A 352 7.30 -19.34 -11.36
CA TRP A 352 8.58 -18.73 -11.71
C TRP A 352 8.45 -17.21 -11.73
N PHE A 353 9.57 -16.51 -11.62
CA PHE A 353 9.65 -15.09 -11.91
C PHE A 353 10.60 -14.84 -13.09
N MET A 354 10.21 -13.94 -13.97
CA MET A 354 10.99 -13.58 -15.15
C MET A 354 11.05 -12.07 -15.30
N LEU A 355 12.19 -11.55 -15.69
CA LEU A 355 12.45 -10.13 -15.83
C LEU A 355 13.18 -9.83 -17.14
N LEU A 356 12.58 -8.99 -17.97
CA LEU A 356 13.18 -8.54 -19.22
C LEU A 356 13.81 -7.16 -19.04
N VAL A 357 15.09 -7.06 -19.33
CA VAL A 357 15.88 -5.83 -19.19
C VAL A 357 16.51 -5.48 -20.53
N GLY A 358 16.31 -4.24 -20.99
CA GLY A 358 17.00 -3.70 -22.15
C GLY A 358 18.20 -2.85 -21.72
N ILE A 359 19.32 -2.99 -22.42
CA ILE A 359 20.59 -2.30 -22.16
C ILE A 359 20.92 -1.45 -23.35
N SER A 360 20.91 -0.14 -23.18
CA SER A 360 21.19 0.82 -24.24
C SER A 360 22.69 1.00 -24.49
N ALA A 361 23.04 1.57 -25.64
CA ALA A 361 24.43 1.80 -26.04
C ALA A 361 25.25 2.65 -25.05
N ASN A 362 24.61 3.45 -24.20
CA ASN A 362 25.27 4.22 -23.14
C ASN A 362 25.40 3.43 -21.80
N GLY A 363 25.05 2.14 -21.79
CA GLY A 363 25.11 1.27 -20.61
C GLY A 363 23.99 1.53 -19.59
N THR A 364 22.88 2.16 -20.00
CA THR A 364 21.70 2.33 -19.13
C THR A 364 20.78 1.12 -19.27
N HIS A 365 20.40 0.54 -18.14
CA HIS A 365 19.52 -0.62 -18.02
C HIS A 365 18.07 -0.15 -17.82
N TYR A 366 17.14 -0.75 -18.55
CA TYR A 366 15.71 -0.49 -18.44
C TYR A 366 14.97 -1.80 -18.15
N VAL A 367 14.39 -1.93 -16.97
CA VAL A 367 13.48 -3.03 -16.65
C VAL A 367 12.15 -2.75 -17.35
N ILE A 368 11.84 -3.51 -18.40
CA ILE A 368 10.75 -3.17 -19.33
C ILE A 368 9.54 -4.09 -19.24
N LYS A 369 9.74 -5.35 -18.82
CA LYS A 369 8.66 -6.33 -18.72
C LYS A 369 8.97 -7.33 -17.61
N GLU A 370 7.94 -7.78 -16.92
CA GLU A 370 8.03 -8.82 -15.88
C GLU A 370 6.95 -9.88 -16.09
N TRP A 371 7.17 -11.06 -15.56
CA TRP A 371 6.17 -12.11 -15.46
C TRP A 371 6.32 -12.81 -14.09
N PRO A 372 5.20 -13.10 -13.37
CA PRO A 372 3.81 -12.83 -13.72
C PRO A 372 3.46 -11.35 -13.73
N ASP A 373 2.55 -10.98 -14.63
CA ASP A 373 1.96 -9.66 -14.79
C ASP A 373 0.43 -9.85 -14.91
N PRO A 374 -0.42 -8.96 -14.43
CA PRO A 374 -0.10 -7.81 -13.59
C PRO A 374 -0.39 -8.04 -12.11
N GLY A 375 0.37 -7.37 -11.30
CA GLY A 375 0.02 -7.09 -9.92
C GLY A 375 0.48 -8.15 -8.92
N ILE A 376 0.99 -7.66 -7.80
CA ILE A 376 1.58 -8.49 -6.75
C ILE A 376 0.59 -9.49 -6.14
N GLY A 377 -0.71 -9.16 -6.12
CA GLY A 377 -1.75 -10.04 -5.62
C GLY A 377 -1.96 -11.30 -6.46
N GLU A 378 -1.61 -11.27 -7.74
CA GLU A 378 -1.69 -12.43 -8.63
C GLU A 378 -0.49 -13.37 -8.45
N TRP A 379 0.68 -12.80 -8.22
CA TRP A 379 1.91 -13.57 -8.07
C TRP A 379 2.16 -14.10 -6.66
N ALA A 380 1.97 -13.27 -5.64
CA ALA A 380 2.30 -13.61 -4.26
C ALA A 380 1.26 -13.09 -3.28
N ASP A 381 1.02 -13.82 -2.22
CA ASP A 381 0.30 -13.36 -1.03
C ASP A 381 1.34 -12.92 0.02
N LEU A 382 1.69 -11.65 -0.03
CA LEU A 382 2.71 -11.08 0.86
C LEU A 382 2.22 -10.92 2.30
N ASP A 383 0.91 -10.99 2.51
CA ASP A 383 0.29 -10.91 3.84
C ASP A 383 0.21 -12.30 4.51
N ARG A 384 0.46 -13.36 3.74
CA ARG A 384 0.34 -14.72 4.24
C ARG A 384 1.46 -15.04 5.22
N ASN A 385 1.08 -15.15 6.47
CA ASN A 385 1.93 -15.55 7.59
C ASN A 385 1.54 -16.97 7.99
N ASP A 386 2.05 -17.98 7.28
CA ASP A 386 1.70 -19.39 7.50
C ASP A 386 2.22 -19.95 8.84
N LYS A 387 3.04 -19.17 9.55
CA LYS A 387 3.58 -19.58 10.86
C LYS A 387 3.65 -18.39 11.82
N PRO A 388 3.32 -18.58 13.10
CA PRO A 388 3.63 -17.60 14.14
C PRO A 388 5.13 -17.25 14.11
N GLY A 389 5.47 -16.00 13.80
CA GLY A 389 6.85 -15.53 13.63
C GLY A 389 7.45 -15.73 12.22
N GLY A 390 6.65 -16.14 11.21
CA GLY A 390 7.06 -16.16 9.81
C GLY A 390 7.22 -14.75 9.23
N MET A 391 8.10 -14.59 8.22
CA MET A 391 8.30 -13.32 7.53
C MET A 391 7.15 -13.07 6.54
N PRO A 392 6.72 -11.80 6.34
CA PRO A 392 5.83 -11.46 5.24
C PRO A 392 6.42 -11.89 3.90
N GLY A 393 5.64 -12.48 3.02
CA GLY A 393 6.07 -12.84 1.68
C GLY A 393 6.51 -14.29 1.47
N ASP A 394 6.23 -15.19 2.41
CA ASP A 394 6.47 -16.64 2.23
C ASP A 394 5.52 -17.30 1.19
N GLY A 395 4.76 -16.52 0.43
CA GLY A 395 3.60 -16.97 -0.31
C GLY A 395 3.60 -16.74 -1.82
N ALA A 396 4.71 -16.96 -2.57
CA ALA A 396 4.57 -17.03 -4.03
C ALA A 396 3.59 -18.15 -4.38
N LYS A 397 2.57 -17.82 -5.19
CA LYS A 397 1.50 -18.74 -5.55
C LYS A 397 1.99 -19.77 -6.56
N ALA A 398 1.53 -21.01 -6.42
CA ALA A 398 1.69 -22.01 -7.45
C ALA A 398 0.69 -21.73 -8.59
N ASN A 399 1.13 -21.87 -9.84
CA ASN A 399 0.28 -21.74 -11.03
C ASN A 399 0.02 -23.08 -11.75
N GLY A 400 0.74 -24.12 -11.36
CA GLY A 400 0.61 -25.45 -11.94
C GLY A 400 1.25 -25.60 -13.35
N PHE A 401 2.02 -24.62 -13.81
CA PHE A 401 2.67 -24.65 -15.12
C PHE A 401 3.78 -25.69 -15.18
N GLY A 402 3.84 -26.41 -16.30
CA GLY A 402 4.98 -27.22 -16.72
C GLY A 402 5.96 -26.41 -17.59
N ILE A 403 7.00 -27.09 -18.06
CA ILE A 403 8.05 -26.45 -18.87
C ILE A 403 7.50 -25.87 -20.18
N ASP A 404 6.57 -26.58 -20.82
CA ASP A 404 5.99 -26.13 -22.09
C ASP A 404 5.20 -24.82 -21.94
N GLU A 405 4.42 -24.67 -20.88
CA GLU A 405 3.70 -23.43 -20.59
C GLU A 405 4.69 -22.29 -20.27
N TYR A 406 5.77 -22.57 -19.54
CA TYR A 406 6.81 -21.57 -19.31
C TYR A 406 7.57 -21.20 -20.58
N ALA A 407 7.80 -22.15 -21.49
CA ALA A 407 8.40 -21.87 -22.79
C ALA A 407 7.51 -20.93 -23.63
N ASP A 408 6.19 -21.12 -23.58
CA ASP A 408 5.24 -20.22 -24.25
C ASP A 408 5.23 -18.83 -23.62
N VAL A 409 5.32 -18.73 -22.29
CA VAL A 409 5.49 -17.44 -21.59
C VAL A 409 6.76 -16.73 -22.05
N ILE A 410 7.89 -17.43 -22.10
CA ILE A 410 9.16 -16.85 -22.56
C ILE A 410 9.02 -16.30 -23.98
N ARG A 411 8.42 -17.06 -24.91
CA ARG A 411 8.17 -16.58 -26.28
C ARG A 411 7.30 -15.33 -26.31
N ASP A 412 6.23 -15.29 -25.50
CA ASP A 412 5.35 -14.11 -25.42
C ASP A 412 6.05 -12.88 -24.84
N MET A 413 6.93 -13.09 -23.86
CA MET A 413 7.69 -11.98 -23.27
C MET A 413 8.61 -11.29 -24.27
N VAL A 414 9.22 -12.05 -25.20
CA VAL A 414 10.25 -11.55 -26.13
C VAL A 414 9.76 -11.38 -27.56
N LYS A 415 8.50 -11.64 -27.88
CA LYS A 415 7.94 -11.63 -29.24
C LYS A 415 8.13 -10.31 -30.01
N ASP A 416 8.20 -9.20 -29.29
CA ASP A 416 8.35 -7.86 -29.86
C ASP A 416 9.85 -7.52 -30.10
N ILE A 417 10.77 -8.31 -29.55
CA ILE A 417 12.22 -8.11 -29.57
C ILE A 417 12.87 -9.09 -30.53
N SER A 418 12.59 -10.37 -30.40
CA SER A 418 13.16 -11.43 -31.25
C SER A 418 12.07 -12.21 -31.97
N LYS A 419 12.30 -12.45 -33.27
CA LYS A 419 11.44 -13.28 -34.13
C LYS A 419 12.15 -14.57 -34.54
N GLU A 420 13.26 -14.90 -33.90
CA GLU A 420 14.05 -16.09 -34.20
C GLU A 420 13.27 -17.36 -33.82
N GLU A 421 13.44 -18.42 -34.61
CA GLU A 421 12.86 -19.74 -34.34
C GLU A 421 13.49 -20.40 -33.10
N VAL A 422 14.79 -20.13 -32.89
CA VAL A 422 15.55 -20.56 -31.70
C VAL A 422 15.95 -19.31 -30.91
N LEU A 423 15.31 -19.10 -29.77
CA LEU A 423 15.56 -17.93 -28.91
C LEU A 423 16.90 -18.05 -28.18
N GLY A 424 17.58 -16.91 -28.01
CA GLY A 424 18.85 -16.84 -27.25
C GLY A 424 20.05 -17.48 -27.91
N SER A 425 20.05 -17.63 -29.25
CA SER A 425 21.11 -18.34 -29.96
C SER A 425 22.32 -17.51 -30.38
N MET A 426 22.27 -16.25 -30.37
CA MET A 426 23.23 -15.15 -30.53
C MET A 426 22.51 -13.96 -31.17
N GLY A 427 22.70 -12.80 -30.63
CA GLY A 427 22.06 -11.60 -31.13
C GLY A 427 21.70 -10.64 -30.03
N ASP A 428 20.64 -9.86 -30.24
CA ASP A 428 20.21 -8.82 -29.30
C ASP A 428 19.55 -9.33 -28.02
N LEU A 429 19.33 -10.66 -27.87
CA LEU A 429 18.65 -11.28 -26.73
C LEU A 429 19.49 -12.41 -26.12
N GLU A 430 19.81 -12.25 -24.83
CA GLU A 430 20.37 -13.31 -24.00
C GLU A 430 19.34 -13.77 -22.95
N ILE A 431 19.23 -15.08 -22.70
CA ILE A 431 18.32 -15.66 -21.71
C ILE A 431 19.14 -16.35 -20.64
N ILE A 432 18.98 -15.90 -19.38
CA ILE A 432 19.72 -16.40 -18.23
C ILE A 432 18.79 -16.96 -17.15
N ILE A 433 19.28 -17.95 -16.40
CA ILE A 433 18.50 -18.66 -15.39
C ILE A 433 19.32 -18.87 -14.11
N ASP A 434 18.66 -18.90 -12.93
CA ASP A 434 19.32 -19.31 -11.67
C ASP A 434 20.06 -20.63 -11.87
N PRO A 435 21.39 -20.66 -11.71
CA PRO A 435 22.20 -21.85 -12.00
C PRO A 435 21.88 -23.04 -11.08
N ARG A 436 21.42 -22.79 -9.86
CA ARG A 436 21.12 -23.85 -8.88
C ARG A 436 19.85 -24.60 -9.26
N MET A 437 18.78 -23.86 -9.56
CA MET A 437 17.50 -24.45 -9.94
C MET A 437 17.48 -24.90 -11.39
N GLY A 438 18.08 -24.14 -12.31
CA GLY A 438 18.18 -24.46 -13.73
C GLY A 438 18.92 -25.77 -14.01
N SER A 439 19.98 -26.06 -13.25
CA SER A 439 20.80 -27.27 -13.37
C SER A 439 20.37 -28.42 -12.46
N ALA A 440 19.39 -28.21 -11.57
CA ALA A 440 18.91 -29.24 -10.67
C ALA A 440 18.23 -30.37 -11.44
N THR A 441 18.72 -31.61 -11.27
CA THR A 441 18.20 -32.77 -11.98
C THR A 441 16.92 -33.31 -11.33
N TYR A 442 15.96 -33.70 -12.16
CA TYR A 442 14.74 -34.39 -11.74
C TYR A 442 14.42 -35.58 -12.65
N LEU A 443 13.57 -36.48 -12.16
CA LEU A 443 13.22 -37.70 -12.87
C LEU A 443 12.07 -37.43 -13.86
N LYS A 444 12.28 -37.81 -15.13
CA LYS A 444 11.25 -37.94 -16.16
C LYS A 444 10.99 -39.43 -16.45
N SER A 445 9.94 -39.70 -17.21
CA SER A 445 9.60 -41.06 -17.66
C SER A 445 10.73 -41.73 -18.46
N GLU A 446 11.56 -40.95 -19.12
CA GLU A 446 12.63 -41.40 -20.02
C GLU A 446 14.04 -41.22 -19.43
N GLY A 447 14.17 -40.84 -18.16
CA GLY A 447 15.47 -40.63 -17.50
C GLY A 447 15.52 -39.42 -16.59
N THR A 448 16.70 -38.84 -16.42
CA THR A 448 16.92 -37.59 -15.66
C THR A 448 17.05 -36.42 -16.60
N SER A 449 16.40 -35.31 -16.29
CA SER A 449 16.53 -34.04 -17.00
C SER A 449 16.74 -32.87 -16.04
N ASN A 450 16.93 -31.67 -16.54
CA ASN A 450 16.97 -30.42 -15.83
C ASN A 450 16.24 -29.33 -16.64
N ILE A 451 15.91 -28.20 -16.00
CA ILE A 451 15.15 -27.12 -16.63
C ILE A 451 15.86 -26.56 -17.87
N ILE A 452 17.20 -26.39 -17.82
CA ILE A 452 17.96 -25.86 -18.94
C ILE A 452 17.85 -26.81 -20.16
N SER A 453 18.04 -28.11 -19.96
CA SER A 453 17.92 -29.09 -21.04
C SER A 453 16.51 -29.12 -21.64
N ASP A 454 15.49 -29.04 -20.81
CA ASP A 454 14.11 -29.07 -21.28
C ASP A 454 13.72 -27.82 -22.07
N LEU A 455 14.19 -26.64 -21.65
CA LEU A 455 14.00 -25.40 -22.41
C LEU A 455 14.77 -25.43 -23.74
N GLN A 456 15.97 -26.05 -23.78
CA GLN A 456 16.71 -26.26 -25.01
C GLN A 456 15.98 -27.19 -25.97
N GLU A 457 15.35 -28.27 -25.48
CA GLU A 457 14.45 -29.13 -26.26
C GLU A 457 13.27 -28.34 -26.85
N ALA A 458 12.81 -27.30 -26.15
CA ALA A 458 11.79 -26.36 -26.62
C ALA A 458 12.35 -25.24 -27.53
N ASN A 459 13.58 -25.33 -28.05
CA ASN A 459 14.25 -24.30 -28.87
C ASN A 459 14.46 -22.95 -28.14
N ILE A 460 14.71 -22.99 -26.84
CA ILE A 460 15.07 -21.81 -26.05
C ILE A 460 16.45 -22.05 -25.43
N ASN A 461 17.46 -21.36 -25.92
CA ASN A 461 18.80 -21.44 -25.36
C ASN A 461 18.86 -20.57 -24.09
N VAL A 462 19.14 -21.23 -22.99
CA VAL A 462 19.20 -20.59 -21.67
C VAL A 462 20.58 -20.88 -21.08
N TYR A 463 21.21 -19.84 -20.54
CA TYR A 463 22.54 -19.93 -19.93
C TYR A 463 22.44 -19.75 -18.41
N PRO A 464 23.27 -20.48 -17.63
CA PRO A 464 23.36 -20.25 -16.19
C PRO A 464 23.83 -18.82 -15.90
N ALA A 465 23.12 -18.10 -15.06
CA ALA A 465 23.53 -16.77 -14.63
C ALA A 465 24.85 -16.82 -13.83
N GLU A 466 25.68 -15.81 -13.99
CA GLU A 466 26.89 -15.63 -13.20
C GLU A 466 26.59 -14.99 -11.83
N GLY A 467 27.53 -15.10 -10.89
CA GLY A 467 27.51 -14.37 -9.63
C GLY A 467 26.52 -14.89 -8.58
N LEU A 468 26.94 -15.90 -7.82
CA LEU A 468 26.13 -16.52 -6.75
C LEU A 468 26.11 -15.73 -5.45
N HIS A 469 27.01 -14.75 -5.25
CA HIS A 469 27.08 -13.99 -4.01
C HIS A 469 26.00 -12.90 -3.98
N ILE A 470 25.13 -12.99 -3.00
CA ILE A 470 23.99 -12.07 -2.86
C ILE A 470 24.47 -10.62 -2.66
N ASP A 471 25.46 -10.42 -1.79
CA ASP A 471 25.95 -9.09 -1.45
C ASP A 471 26.57 -8.36 -2.65
N ASP A 472 27.32 -9.07 -3.50
CA ASP A 472 27.92 -8.49 -4.71
C ASP A 472 26.84 -7.99 -5.68
N GLY A 473 25.77 -8.78 -5.84
CA GLY A 473 24.66 -8.40 -6.69
C GLY A 473 23.84 -7.23 -6.16
N LEU A 474 23.61 -7.19 -4.86
CA LEU A 474 22.93 -6.05 -4.23
C LEU A 474 23.77 -4.77 -4.35
N GLN A 475 25.09 -4.88 -4.24
CA GLN A 475 26.01 -3.78 -4.46
C GLN A 475 26.02 -3.31 -5.92
N ALA A 476 25.98 -4.25 -6.88
CA ALA A 476 25.89 -3.93 -8.31
C ALA A 476 24.59 -3.15 -8.62
N ILE A 477 23.45 -3.62 -8.17
CA ILE A 477 22.17 -2.90 -8.32
C ILE A 477 22.24 -1.50 -7.71
N ASN A 478 22.77 -1.37 -6.48
CA ASN A 478 22.91 -0.07 -5.83
C ASN A 478 23.85 0.87 -6.62
N SER A 479 24.89 0.33 -7.24
CA SER A 479 25.79 1.10 -8.10
C SER A 479 25.11 1.62 -9.36
N LEU A 480 24.25 0.79 -10.00
CA LEU A 480 23.46 1.21 -11.15
C LEU A 480 22.37 2.25 -10.77
N LEU A 481 21.82 2.19 -9.57
CA LEU A 481 20.85 3.15 -9.08
C LEU A 481 21.48 4.45 -8.55
N ALA A 482 22.81 4.49 -8.38
CA ALA A 482 23.46 5.61 -7.70
C ALA A 482 23.39 6.92 -8.52
N TYR A 483 22.86 7.96 -7.90
CA TYR A 483 22.89 9.34 -8.40
C TYR A 483 22.68 10.32 -7.23
N ASP A 484 23.01 11.60 -7.44
CA ASP A 484 22.80 12.65 -6.43
C ASP A 484 21.35 13.14 -6.46
N SER A 485 20.55 12.64 -5.52
CA SER A 485 19.13 12.95 -5.43
C SER A 485 18.81 14.42 -5.09
N THR A 486 19.82 15.21 -4.70
CA THR A 486 19.66 16.64 -4.42
C THR A 486 19.75 17.50 -5.69
N LYS A 487 20.17 16.91 -6.82
CA LYS A 487 20.33 17.57 -8.11
C LYS A 487 19.30 17.06 -9.12
N PRO A 488 19.01 17.84 -10.16
CA PRO A 488 18.26 17.35 -11.33
C PRO A 488 18.95 16.14 -11.98
N ILE A 489 18.18 15.27 -12.59
CA ILE A 489 18.69 14.22 -13.47
C ILE A 489 19.10 14.87 -14.79
N ASP A 490 20.37 14.72 -15.17
CA ASP A 490 20.96 15.20 -16.43
C ASP A 490 22.05 14.25 -16.92
N SER A 491 22.78 14.61 -17.97
CA SER A 491 23.83 13.79 -18.55
C SER A 491 25.01 13.45 -17.61
N LEU A 492 25.19 14.21 -16.53
CA LEU A 492 26.27 14.03 -15.54
C LEU A 492 25.77 13.44 -14.23
N ASN A 493 24.47 13.52 -13.98
CA ASN A 493 23.84 13.04 -12.75
C ASN A 493 22.59 12.23 -13.09
N HIS A 494 22.78 10.99 -13.52
CA HIS A 494 21.67 10.07 -13.83
C HIS A 494 21.97 8.65 -13.35
N PRO A 495 20.95 7.92 -12.88
CA PRO A 495 21.10 6.51 -12.59
C PRO A 495 21.33 5.73 -13.89
N LYS A 496 21.94 4.55 -13.76
CA LYS A 496 22.11 3.58 -14.86
C LYS A 496 21.06 2.47 -14.85
N LEU A 497 20.05 2.55 -13.98
CA LEU A 497 18.94 1.60 -13.89
C LEU A 497 17.62 2.35 -13.74
N TYR A 498 16.69 2.06 -14.66
CA TYR A 498 15.33 2.57 -14.65
C TYR A 498 14.32 1.43 -14.71
N PHE A 499 13.12 1.68 -14.21
CA PHE A 499 12.02 0.72 -14.22
C PHE A 499 10.84 1.26 -15.02
N SER A 500 10.21 0.41 -15.82
CA SER A 500 8.89 0.70 -16.36
C SER A 500 7.85 0.69 -15.24
N ASP A 501 6.93 1.65 -15.25
CA ASP A 501 5.78 1.70 -14.33
C ASP A 501 4.87 0.45 -14.44
N ARG A 502 5.00 -0.34 -15.51
CA ARG A 502 4.31 -1.64 -15.68
C ARG A 502 4.94 -2.78 -14.90
N CYS A 503 6.20 -2.65 -14.47
CA CYS A 503 6.89 -3.68 -13.68
C CYS A 503 6.59 -3.51 -12.17
N GLY A 504 5.31 -3.51 -11.81
CA GLY A 504 4.83 -3.21 -10.46
C GLY A 504 5.30 -4.18 -9.40
N ASN A 505 5.43 -5.47 -9.73
CA ASN A 505 5.94 -6.49 -8.81
C ASN A 505 7.42 -6.25 -8.49
N THR A 506 8.25 -6.02 -9.51
CA THR A 506 9.68 -5.75 -9.33
C THR A 506 9.90 -4.47 -8.52
N ILE A 507 9.20 -3.39 -8.87
CA ILE A 507 9.28 -2.12 -8.14
C ILE A 507 8.91 -2.32 -6.67
N PHE A 508 7.78 -2.97 -6.40
CA PHE A 508 7.32 -3.25 -5.05
C PHE A 508 8.33 -4.08 -4.26
N CYS A 509 8.83 -5.16 -4.86
CA CYS A 509 9.80 -6.04 -4.21
C CYS A 509 11.11 -5.30 -3.91
N CYS A 510 11.64 -4.54 -4.86
CA CYS A 510 12.85 -3.74 -4.63
C CYS A 510 12.66 -2.66 -3.56
N MET A 511 11.48 -2.02 -3.50
CA MET A 511 11.18 -1.04 -2.45
C MET A 511 11.15 -1.64 -1.04
N ASN A 512 10.69 -2.88 -0.92
CA ASN A 512 10.47 -3.55 0.36
C ASN A 512 11.53 -4.58 0.72
N TYR A 513 12.48 -4.86 -0.17
CA TYR A 513 13.52 -5.85 0.07
C TYR A 513 14.49 -5.42 1.17
N ARG A 514 14.77 -6.34 2.10
CA ARG A 514 15.75 -6.22 3.17
C ARG A 514 16.65 -7.44 3.19
N VAL A 515 17.90 -7.25 3.56
CA VAL A 515 18.89 -8.34 3.60
C VAL A 515 18.53 -9.43 4.62
N ASP A 516 17.78 -9.09 5.68
CA ASP A 516 17.30 -10.01 6.69
C ASP A 516 16.07 -10.84 6.27
N HIS A 517 15.45 -10.52 5.12
CA HIS A 517 14.41 -11.34 4.53
C HIS A 517 14.99 -12.70 4.14
N GLY A 518 14.48 -13.77 4.76
CA GLY A 518 15.01 -15.12 4.55
C GLY A 518 14.83 -15.64 3.13
N LEU A 519 15.52 -16.74 2.80
CA LEU A 519 15.53 -17.40 1.49
C LEU A 519 14.14 -17.81 0.94
N LYS A 520 13.10 -17.78 1.77
CA LYS A 520 11.72 -18.17 1.40
C LYS A 520 10.82 -16.99 1.05
N SER A 521 11.28 -15.75 1.23
CA SER A 521 10.48 -14.57 0.92
C SER A 521 10.28 -14.44 -0.59
N ALA A 522 9.04 -14.27 -1.03
CA ALA A 522 8.73 -13.98 -2.43
C ALA A 522 9.30 -12.63 -2.89
N LEU A 523 9.57 -11.70 -1.98
CA LEU A 523 10.20 -10.41 -2.32
C LEU A 523 11.58 -10.57 -2.97
N LYS A 524 12.24 -11.71 -2.77
CA LYS A 524 13.57 -11.93 -3.32
C LYS A 524 13.57 -12.33 -4.80
N ASP A 525 12.55 -13.03 -5.30
CA ASP A 525 12.56 -13.60 -6.65
C ASP A 525 12.78 -12.53 -7.75
N PRO A 526 12.07 -11.36 -7.75
CA PRO A 526 12.37 -10.26 -8.66
C PRO A 526 13.75 -9.64 -8.44
N VAL A 527 14.19 -9.55 -7.18
CA VAL A 527 15.52 -9.01 -6.84
C VAL A 527 16.62 -9.94 -7.30
N ASP A 528 16.44 -11.27 -7.23
CA ASP A 528 17.38 -12.25 -7.73
C ASP A 528 17.52 -12.16 -9.26
N CYS A 529 16.42 -12.03 -10.01
CA CYS A 529 16.48 -11.77 -11.45
C CYS A 529 17.26 -10.49 -11.79
N LEU A 530 16.97 -9.40 -11.10
CA LEU A 530 17.68 -8.12 -11.31
C LEU A 530 19.16 -8.22 -10.94
N ARG A 531 19.47 -8.97 -9.89
CA ARG A 531 20.84 -9.23 -9.43
C ARG A 531 21.65 -10.00 -10.48
N TYR A 532 21.08 -11.02 -11.12
CA TYR A 532 21.75 -11.77 -12.19
C TYR A 532 22.12 -10.87 -13.36
N VAL A 533 21.21 -9.98 -13.77
CA VAL A 533 21.49 -9.00 -14.81
C VAL A 533 22.59 -8.02 -14.39
N ALA A 534 22.52 -7.50 -13.17
CA ALA A 534 23.47 -6.48 -12.68
C ALA A 534 24.90 -7.01 -12.50
N ILE A 535 25.08 -8.30 -12.16
CA ILE A 535 26.40 -8.93 -12.00
C ILE A 535 27.00 -9.35 -13.35
N GLY A 536 26.15 -9.81 -14.28
CA GLY A 536 26.61 -10.38 -15.54
C GLY A 536 27.34 -9.39 -16.46
N ASN A 537 27.38 -8.09 -16.08
CA ASN A 537 28.04 -7.04 -16.87
C ASN A 537 27.64 -7.03 -18.35
N TYR A 538 26.35 -7.26 -18.60
CA TYR A 538 25.84 -7.23 -19.97
C TYR A 538 25.95 -5.82 -20.55
N GLU A 539 26.42 -5.74 -21.78
CA GLU A 539 26.63 -4.52 -22.54
C GLU A 539 25.84 -4.56 -23.84
N TYR A 540 25.59 -3.40 -24.41
CA TYR A 540 25.04 -3.30 -25.75
C TYR A 540 26.05 -3.87 -26.76
N MET A 541 25.60 -4.78 -27.61
CA MET A 541 26.38 -5.33 -28.72
C MET A 541 25.86 -4.79 -30.05
N ASP A 542 26.74 -4.18 -30.85
CA ASP A 542 26.41 -3.71 -32.19
C ASP A 542 26.49 -4.87 -33.20
N ASP A 543 25.59 -4.88 -34.20
CA ASP A 543 25.57 -5.87 -35.28
C ASP A 543 26.93 -6.03 -36.00
N GLU A 544 27.75 -4.97 -36.04
CA GLU A 544 29.10 -5.04 -36.58
C GLU A 544 30.06 -5.86 -35.71
N GLN A 545 29.88 -5.91 -34.40
CA GLN A 545 30.70 -6.68 -33.45
C GLN A 545 30.37 -8.18 -33.50
N ILE A 546 29.10 -8.51 -33.70
CA ILE A 546 28.62 -9.91 -33.81
C ILE A 546 29.27 -10.63 -34.99
N ASN A 547 29.51 -9.91 -36.09
CA ASN A 547 30.14 -10.49 -37.30
C ASN A 547 31.66 -10.73 -37.20
N VAL A 548 32.33 -10.13 -36.21
CA VAL A 548 33.82 -10.28 -36.06
C VAL A 548 34.18 -11.50 -35.21
N GLU A 549 33.37 -11.88 -34.24
CA GLU A 549 33.62 -13.06 -33.41
C GLU A 549 33.28 -14.38 -34.13
N GLY A 550 32.37 -14.35 -35.11
CA GLY A 550 32.03 -15.52 -35.94
C GLY A 550 33.07 -15.92 -36.99
N THR A 551 34.13 -15.11 -37.26
CA THR A 551 35.14 -15.37 -38.28
C THR A 551 36.51 -15.82 -37.74
N GLY A 552 36.64 -16.00 -36.42
CA GLY A 552 37.89 -16.42 -35.73
C GLY A 552 38.02 -17.93 -35.48
N GLY A 553 37.41 -18.80 -36.26
CA GLY A 553 37.52 -20.23 -36.14
C GLY A 553 38.52 -20.82 -37.14
N TYR A 554 39.75 -21.06 -36.70
CA TYR A 554 40.63 -22.08 -37.26
C TYR A 554 41.14 -22.99 -36.14
#